data_8919ba71e4f24b97512dfa1d3a287a16
#
_entry.id   8919ba71e4f24b97512dfa1d3a287a16
#
_cell.length_a   1.000
_cell.length_b   1.000
_cell.length_c   1.000
_cell.angle_alpha   90.00
_cell.angle_beta   90.00
_cell.angle_gamma   90.00
#
_symmetry.space_group_name_H-M   'P 1'
#
loop_
_entity.id
_entity.type
_entity.pdbx_description
1 polymer ?
#
loop_
_entity_poly.entity_id
_entity_poly.type
_entity_poly.pdbx_seq_one_letter_code
_entity_poly.pdbx_strand_id
1 'polypeptide(L)'
;MATSGTTDFNLSIDDLIEEAFERCGMRPTAGYQLSSARRSLNLLFLDWANRGLNLWTIEQATYTLSPGGYEITLGSDTVNVLSAVIRLPGVSPQQDISLDRISREEYLDLPDKTVQAQPAQLYVQRANTFKVFLYPSPNLAYTLVYYRIRRIQDAGIYTNTADVNFRFLPCLASGLAYQISLKYAPERTVMLKQIYEEDFARAAAEDRDTASALFIPDFGQ
;
A
#
# COMPACT_ATOMS: atom_id res chain seq x y z
N MET A 1 25.83 -30.79 5.08
CA MET A 1 25.09 -30.39 3.89
C MET A 1 25.29 -28.89 3.72
N ALA A 2 25.71 -28.45 2.54
CA ALA A 2 25.84 -27.01 2.25
C ALA A 2 24.43 -26.47 1.86
N THR A 3 24.00 -25.40 2.50
CA THR A 3 22.82 -24.64 2.10
C THR A 3 23.20 -23.65 0.98
N SER A 4 22.22 -23.11 0.24
CA SER A 4 22.49 -22.14 -0.83
C SER A 4 23.16 -20.86 -0.33
N GLY A 5 23.03 -20.56 0.97
CA GLY A 5 23.57 -19.34 1.58
C GLY A 5 22.77 -18.08 1.21
N THR A 6 21.67 -18.20 0.46
CA THR A 6 20.76 -17.10 0.10
C THR A 6 19.38 -17.37 0.65
N THR A 7 18.66 -16.29 0.97
CA THR A 7 17.26 -16.31 1.40
C THR A 7 16.35 -15.57 0.41
N ASP A 8 16.89 -15.22 -0.76
CA ASP A 8 16.19 -14.47 -1.79
C ASP A 8 15.34 -15.41 -2.63
N PHE A 9 14.02 -15.40 -2.35
CA PHE A 9 13.03 -16.13 -3.13
C PHE A 9 12.48 -15.22 -4.24
N ASN A 10 13.35 -14.82 -5.18
CA ASN A 10 12.94 -13.95 -6.27
C ASN A 10 12.35 -14.78 -7.40
N LEU A 11 11.03 -14.62 -7.61
CA LEU A 11 10.34 -15.08 -8.80
C LEU A 11 10.20 -13.92 -9.77
N SER A 12 10.70 -14.09 -11.01
CA SER A 12 10.42 -13.14 -12.08
C SER A 12 8.93 -13.20 -12.46
N ILE A 13 8.44 -12.14 -13.08
CA ILE A 13 7.05 -12.13 -13.58
C ILE A 13 6.82 -13.26 -14.60
N ASP A 14 7.85 -13.61 -15.38
CA ASP A 14 7.78 -14.70 -16.36
C ASP A 14 7.64 -16.06 -15.67
N ASP A 15 8.51 -16.35 -14.69
CA ASP A 15 8.44 -17.58 -13.88
C ASP A 15 7.07 -17.71 -13.17
N LEU A 16 6.56 -16.59 -12.65
CA LEU A 16 5.26 -16.57 -11.98
C LEU A 16 4.11 -16.88 -12.94
N ILE A 17 4.16 -16.35 -14.16
CA ILE A 17 3.16 -16.61 -15.21
C ILE A 17 3.25 -18.08 -15.65
N GLU A 18 4.45 -18.61 -15.84
CA GLU A 18 4.65 -20.01 -16.21
C GLU A 18 4.09 -20.95 -15.15
N GLU A 19 4.43 -20.76 -13.88
CA GLU A 19 3.90 -21.49 -12.74
C GLU A 19 2.36 -21.46 -12.70
N ALA A 20 1.77 -20.29 -12.94
CA ALA A 20 0.32 -20.12 -12.93
C ALA A 20 -0.37 -20.90 -14.07
N PHE A 21 0.24 -20.94 -15.26
CA PHE A 21 -0.26 -21.76 -16.37
C PHE A 21 -0.11 -23.25 -16.10
N GLU A 22 0.99 -23.68 -15.49
CA GLU A 22 1.21 -25.09 -15.10
C GLU A 22 0.14 -25.56 -14.09
N ARG A 23 -0.22 -24.72 -13.11
CA ARG A 23 -1.34 -24.99 -12.18
C ARG A 23 -2.69 -25.16 -12.90
N CYS A 24 -2.88 -24.44 -14.00
CA CYS A 24 -4.02 -24.65 -14.89
C CYS A 24 -3.90 -25.94 -15.75
N GLY A 25 -2.77 -26.67 -15.68
CA GLY A 25 -2.48 -27.84 -16.51
C GLY A 25 -2.17 -27.49 -17.96
N MET A 26 -1.65 -26.31 -18.21
CA MET A 26 -1.39 -25.76 -19.54
C MET A 26 0.03 -25.16 -19.59
N ARG A 27 0.52 -24.97 -20.81
CA ARG A 27 1.71 -24.16 -21.05
C ARG A 27 1.36 -22.98 -21.95
N PRO A 28 1.91 -21.79 -21.70
CA PRO A 28 1.70 -20.67 -22.61
C PRO A 28 2.39 -20.97 -23.94
N THR A 29 1.60 -20.96 -25.03
CA THR A 29 2.11 -21.26 -26.39
C THR A 29 2.17 -20.03 -27.27
N ALA A 30 1.57 -18.91 -26.85
CA ALA A 30 1.46 -17.71 -27.65
C ALA A 30 1.71 -16.43 -26.82
N GLY A 31 2.40 -15.46 -27.39
CA GLY A 31 2.74 -14.20 -26.72
C GLY A 31 1.52 -13.40 -26.23
N TYR A 32 0.33 -13.54 -26.88
CA TYR A 32 -0.89 -12.89 -26.39
C TYR A 32 -1.38 -13.49 -25.05
N GLN A 33 -1.09 -14.77 -24.77
CA GLN A 33 -1.44 -15.42 -23.49
C GLN A 33 -0.60 -14.83 -22.37
N LEU A 34 0.70 -14.61 -22.58
CA LEU A 34 1.59 -13.94 -21.63
C LEU A 34 1.12 -12.51 -21.33
N SER A 35 0.77 -11.74 -22.38
CA SER A 35 0.23 -10.39 -22.23
C SER A 35 -1.11 -10.38 -21.50
N SER A 36 -1.96 -11.39 -21.72
CA SER A 36 -3.23 -11.55 -21.02
C SER A 36 -3.02 -11.92 -19.55
N ALA A 37 -2.05 -12.79 -19.23
CA ALA A 37 -1.69 -13.17 -17.87
C ALA A 37 -1.15 -11.95 -17.09
N ARG A 38 -0.27 -11.14 -17.69
CA ARG A 38 0.25 -9.93 -17.07
C ARG A 38 -0.88 -8.92 -16.74
N ARG A 39 -1.86 -8.75 -17.63
CA ARG A 39 -3.04 -7.92 -17.31
C ARG A 39 -3.84 -8.49 -16.15
N SER A 40 -4.01 -9.82 -16.09
CA SER A 40 -4.67 -10.48 -14.96
C SER A 40 -3.91 -10.29 -13.66
N LEU A 41 -2.57 -10.30 -13.70
CA LEU A 41 -1.73 -10.05 -12.55
C LEU A 41 -1.91 -8.61 -12.03
N ASN A 42 -1.92 -7.62 -12.89
CA ASN A 42 -2.19 -6.23 -12.49
C ASN A 42 -3.60 -6.06 -11.90
N LEU A 43 -4.60 -6.75 -12.42
CA LEU A 43 -5.95 -6.75 -11.83
C LEU A 43 -5.99 -7.43 -10.47
N LEU A 44 -5.18 -8.48 -10.27
CA LEU A 44 -5.04 -9.14 -8.97
C LEU A 44 -4.41 -8.21 -7.92
N PHE A 45 -3.40 -7.41 -8.30
CA PHE A 45 -2.82 -6.40 -7.40
C PHE A 45 -3.85 -5.34 -6.98
N LEU A 46 -4.71 -4.92 -7.91
CA LEU A 46 -5.81 -4.00 -7.59
C LEU A 46 -6.85 -4.62 -6.67
N ASP A 47 -7.16 -5.92 -6.85
CA ASP A 47 -8.05 -6.65 -5.95
C ASP A 47 -7.46 -6.73 -4.53
N TRP A 48 -6.17 -7.02 -4.41
CA TRP A 48 -5.49 -7.04 -3.11
C TRP A 48 -5.50 -5.69 -2.41
N ALA A 49 -5.33 -4.59 -3.15
CA ALA A 49 -5.45 -3.25 -2.59
C ALA A 49 -6.85 -2.96 -2.00
N ASN A 50 -7.88 -3.64 -2.48
CA ASN A 50 -9.25 -3.52 -1.97
C ASN A 50 -9.56 -4.51 -0.81
N ARG A 51 -8.77 -5.59 -0.65
CA ARG A 51 -9.00 -6.60 0.41
C ARG A 51 -8.51 -6.18 1.79
N GLY A 52 -7.67 -5.15 1.88
CA GLY A 52 -7.18 -4.67 3.19
C GLY A 52 -5.83 -3.98 3.14
N LEU A 53 -5.26 -3.80 4.32
CA LEU A 53 -3.94 -3.22 4.50
C LEU A 53 -2.86 -4.28 4.26
N ASN A 54 -1.93 -3.96 3.38
CA ASN A 54 -0.73 -4.74 3.17
C ASN A 54 0.43 -4.00 3.85
N LEU A 55 1.00 -4.56 4.93
CA LEU A 55 2.02 -3.87 5.75
C LEU A 55 3.23 -3.43 4.94
N TRP A 56 3.65 -4.21 3.92
CA TRP A 56 4.78 -3.83 3.05
C TRP A 56 4.50 -2.61 2.15
N THR A 57 3.25 -2.17 2.04
CA THR A 57 2.88 -0.95 1.30
C THR A 57 2.87 0.29 2.17
N ILE A 58 3.08 0.13 3.49
CA ILE A 58 3.17 1.25 4.43
C ILE A 58 4.62 1.73 4.46
N GLU A 59 4.82 2.98 4.13
CA GLU A 59 6.13 3.61 4.14
C GLU A 59 6.10 5.00 4.80
N GLN A 60 7.23 5.36 5.41
CA GLN A 60 7.43 6.71 5.90
C GLN A 60 7.91 7.61 4.75
N ALA A 61 7.27 8.75 4.61
CA ALA A 61 7.67 9.78 3.66
C ALA A 61 7.79 11.14 4.36
N THR A 62 8.54 12.03 3.73
CA THR A 62 8.74 13.41 4.23
C THR A 62 8.42 14.41 3.14
N TYR A 63 7.93 15.58 3.56
CA TYR A 63 7.67 16.70 2.67
C TYR A 63 8.07 18.00 3.36
N THR A 64 8.90 18.81 2.71
CA THR A 64 9.29 20.13 3.25
C THR A 64 8.21 21.14 2.94
N LEU A 65 7.65 21.75 3.98
CA LEU A 65 6.60 22.76 3.88
C LEU A 65 7.21 24.13 3.54
N SER A 66 6.49 24.89 2.74
CA SER A 66 6.78 26.29 2.52
C SER A 66 5.89 27.17 3.40
N PRO A 67 6.37 28.28 3.95
CA PRO A 67 5.54 29.23 4.68
C PRO A 67 4.32 29.67 3.84
N GLY A 68 3.12 29.60 4.42
CA GLY A 68 1.86 29.88 3.74
C GLY A 68 1.32 28.75 2.85
N GLY A 69 2.08 27.69 2.63
CA GLY A 69 1.67 26.55 1.81
C GLY A 69 0.83 25.56 2.60
N TYR A 70 -0.48 25.70 2.58
CA TYR A 70 -1.42 24.86 3.32
C TYR A 70 -1.88 23.63 2.52
N GLU A 71 -1.73 23.62 1.21
CA GLU A 71 -2.11 22.51 0.32
C GLU A 71 -0.87 21.78 -0.17
N ILE A 72 -0.84 20.47 0.01
CA ILE A 72 0.24 19.58 -0.41
C ILE A 72 -0.33 18.53 -1.33
N THR A 73 0.23 18.40 -2.51
CA THR A 73 -0.07 17.28 -3.42
C THR A 73 0.93 16.16 -3.16
N LEU A 74 0.43 14.98 -2.77
CA LEU A 74 1.25 13.78 -2.58
C LEU A 74 1.42 13.00 -3.88
N GLY A 75 2.33 12.04 -3.87
CA GLY A 75 2.58 11.17 -5.02
C GLY A 75 1.30 10.45 -5.47
N SER A 76 1.15 10.28 -6.79
CA SER A 76 -0.03 9.63 -7.42
C SER A 76 -0.22 8.16 -7.01
N ASP A 77 0.82 7.55 -6.44
CA ASP A 77 0.84 6.20 -5.89
C ASP A 77 0.27 6.14 -4.46
N THR A 78 -0.01 7.29 -3.81
CA THR A 78 -0.55 7.34 -2.45
C THR A 78 -2.02 6.94 -2.43
N VAL A 79 -2.36 5.98 -1.56
CA VAL A 79 -3.75 5.50 -1.34
C VAL A 79 -4.34 6.15 -0.10
N ASN A 80 -3.54 6.30 0.96
CA ASN A 80 -3.96 6.91 2.22
C ASN A 80 -2.76 7.44 3.01
N VAL A 81 -3.02 8.38 3.92
CA VAL A 81 -2.11 8.79 4.98
C VAL A 81 -2.64 8.25 6.29
N LEU A 82 -1.84 7.50 7.03
CA LEU A 82 -2.23 6.88 8.31
C LEU A 82 -2.05 7.86 9.47
N SER A 83 -0.84 8.41 9.60
CA SER A 83 -0.48 9.36 10.63
C SER A 83 0.52 10.36 10.09
N ALA A 84 0.57 11.53 10.69
CA ALA A 84 1.52 12.57 10.30
C ALA A 84 1.96 13.39 11.51
N VAL A 85 3.19 13.86 11.46
CA VAL A 85 3.78 14.76 12.47
C VAL A 85 4.47 15.93 11.77
N ILE A 86 4.54 17.04 12.45
CA ILE A 86 5.37 18.20 12.05
C ILE A 86 6.67 18.16 12.81
N ARG A 87 7.76 18.17 12.08
CA ARG A 87 9.12 18.27 12.62
C ARG A 87 9.54 19.74 12.66
N LEU A 88 9.96 20.18 13.84
CA LEU A 88 10.39 21.57 14.06
C LEU A 88 11.76 21.83 13.41
N PRO A 89 11.92 22.90 12.65
CA PRO A 89 13.21 23.26 12.06
C PRO A 89 14.17 23.82 13.12
N GLY A 90 15.46 23.41 13.05
CA GLY A 90 16.52 24.00 13.87
C GLY A 90 16.49 23.66 15.37
N VAL A 91 15.68 22.70 15.81
CA VAL A 91 15.59 22.27 17.22
C VAL A 91 16.44 21.03 17.44
N SER A 92 17.25 21.06 18.51
CA SER A 92 18.05 19.90 18.95
C SER A 92 17.84 19.67 20.46
N PRO A 93 17.44 18.46 20.92
CA PRO A 93 17.11 17.30 20.11
C PRO A 93 15.90 17.52 19.20
N GLN A 94 15.81 16.73 18.11
CA GLN A 94 14.68 16.80 17.18
C GLN A 94 13.34 16.65 17.91
N GLN A 95 12.39 17.51 17.56
CA GLN A 95 11.03 17.46 18.11
C GLN A 95 10.02 17.28 16.99
N ASP A 96 9.18 16.27 17.14
CA ASP A 96 8.09 15.95 16.24
C ASP A 96 6.75 16.14 17.01
N ILE A 97 5.81 16.88 16.40
CA ILE A 97 4.51 17.21 16.98
C ILE A 97 3.44 16.55 16.12
N SER A 98 2.58 15.76 16.76
CA SER A 98 1.49 15.06 16.04
C SER A 98 0.46 16.04 15.50
N LEU A 99 -0.10 15.70 14.33
CA LEU A 99 -1.20 16.42 13.72
C LEU A 99 -2.50 15.68 13.94
N ASP A 100 -3.54 16.40 14.36
CA ASP A 100 -4.88 15.85 14.50
C ASP A 100 -5.55 15.78 13.13
N ARG A 101 -6.09 14.60 12.81
CA ARG A 101 -6.82 14.41 11.56
C ARG A 101 -8.25 14.86 11.70
N ILE A 102 -8.65 15.85 10.88
CA ILE A 102 -10.01 16.39 10.85
C ILE A 102 -10.78 15.89 9.62
N SER A 103 -12.11 15.90 9.74
CA SER A 103 -13.03 15.55 8.66
C SER A 103 -13.12 16.69 7.61
N ARG A 104 -13.77 16.37 6.49
CA ARG A 104 -14.06 17.38 5.45
C ARG A 104 -14.94 18.50 5.99
N GLU A 105 -15.93 18.18 6.81
CA GLU A 105 -16.88 19.13 7.36
C GLU A 105 -16.18 20.07 8.33
N GLU A 106 -15.41 19.52 9.29
CA GLU A 106 -14.60 20.32 10.21
C GLU A 106 -13.62 21.23 9.48
N TYR A 107 -12.97 20.75 8.40
CA TYR A 107 -12.09 21.60 7.59
C TYR A 107 -12.88 22.70 6.86
N LEU A 108 -14.11 22.42 6.41
CA LEU A 108 -14.95 23.40 5.72
C LEU A 108 -15.39 24.53 6.68
N ASP A 109 -15.69 24.18 7.91
CA ASP A 109 -16.19 25.10 8.96
C ASP A 109 -15.09 26.03 9.50
N LEU A 110 -13.83 25.81 9.17
CA LEU A 110 -12.75 26.71 9.56
C LEU A 110 -12.94 28.11 8.94
N PRO A 111 -13.03 29.16 9.76
CA PRO A 111 -13.45 30.49 9.29
C PRO A 111 -12.38 31.17 8.41
N ASP A 112 -11.10 30.97 8.72
CA ASP A 112 -9.98 31.54 7.96
C ASP A 112 -8.88 30.49 7.79
N LYS A 113 -8.74 29.99 6.56
CA LYS A 113 -7.75 28.98 6.19
C LYS A 113 -6.36 29.57 5.87
N THR A 114 -6.25 30.90 5.87
CA THR A 114 -5.00 31.62 5.53
C THR A 114 -4.17 32.00 6.76
N VAL A 115 -4.72 31.80 7.96
CA VAL A 115 -4.01 32.05 9.22
C VAL A 115 -2.70 31.25 9.24
N GLN A 116 -1.58 31.94 9.45
CA GLN A 116 -0.26 31.35 9.50
C GLN A 116 0.17 31.13 10.95
N ALA A 117 0.40 29.87 11.30
CA ALA A 117 0.95 29.45 12.58
C ALA A 117 1.63 28.08 12.42
N GLN A 118 2.02 27.47 13.53
CA GLN A 118 2.42 26.06 13.52
C GLN A 118 1.21 25.19 13.19
N PRO A 119 1.28 24.32 12.16
CA PRO A 119 0.19 23.38 11.85
C PRO A 119 -0.11 22.46 13.02
N ALA A 120 -1.40 22.29 13.32
CA ALA A 120 -1.88 21.39 14.38
C ALA A 120 -2.86 20.34 13.85
N GLN A 121 -3.53 20.64 12.73
CA GLN A 121 -4.55 19.78 12.15
C GLN A 121 -4.24 19.47 10.70
N LEU A 122 -4.73 18.32 10.26
CA LEU A 122 -4.59 17.91 8.87
C LEU A 122 -5.91 17.34 8.34
N TYR A 123 -6.31 17.78 7.16
CA TYR A 123 -7.40 17.18 6.38
C TYR A 123 -6.83 16.45 5.17
N VAL A 124 -7.29 15.23 4.96
CA VAL A 124 -6.84 14.35 3.86
C VAL A 124 -7.95 14.23 2.82
N GLN A 125 -7.72 14.79 1.64
CA GLN A 125 -8.63 14.67 0.51
C GLN A 125 -8.24 13.49 -0.40
N ARG A 126 -9.10 12.48 -0.44
CA ARG A 126 -8.97 11.33 -1.34
C ARG A 126 -9.72 11.63 -2.64
N ALA A 127 -8.98 12.03 -3.66
CA ALA A 127 -9.46 12.24 -5.01
C ALA A 127 -8.50 11.56 -5.99
N ASN A 128 -8.69 11.74 -7.30
CA ASN A 128 -7.74 11.25 -8.30
C ASN A 128 -6.31 11.77 -8.07
N THR A 129 -6.21 13.00 -7.55
CA THR A 129 -4.97 13.57 -7.01
C THR A 129 -5.11 13.60 -5.50
N PHE A 130 -4.20 12.92 -4.81
CA PHE A 130 -4.23 12.86 -3.35
C PHE A 130 -3.66 14.15 -2.76
N LYS A 131 -4.47 14.86 -1.96
CA LYS A 131 -4.09 16.12 -1.36
C LYS A 131 -4.21 16.11 0.16
N VAL A 132 -3.31 16.80 0.80
CA VAL A 132 -3.32 17.06 2.25
C VAL A 132 -3.42 18.55 2.48
N PHE A 133 -4.32 18.95 3.34
CA PHE A 133 -4.50 20.34 3.76
C PHE A 133 -4.12 20.47 5.22
N LEU A 134 -3.30 21.47 5.52
CA LEU A 134 -2.83 21.76 6.88
C LEU A 134 -3.56 22.97 7.45
N TYR A 135 -3.84 22.91 8.73
CA TYR A 135 -4.38 24.04 9.46
C TYR A 135 -3.77 24.18 10.86
N PRO A 136 -3.36 25.40 11.26
CA PRO A 136 -3.13 26.59 10.44
C PRO A 136 -2.11 26.38 9.31
N SER A 137 -2.05 27.30 8.35
CA SER A 137 -1.02 27.30 7.32
C SER A 137 0.36 27.43 7.95
N PRO A 138 1.39 26.74 7.46
CA PRO A 138 2.74 26.83 8.02
C PRO A 138 3.28 28.28 8.04
N ASN A 139 3.81 28.74 9.17
CA ASN A 139 4.51 30.02 9.27
C ASN A 139 6.03 29.90 9.06
N LEU A 140 6.56 28.68 9.11
CA LEU A 140 7.97 28.34 8.91
C LEU A 140 8.12 27.16 7.95
N ALA A 141 9.35 26.88 7.53
CA ALA A 141 9.68 25.71 6.72
C ALA A 141 9.79 24.45 7.60
N TYR A 142 8.65 23.92 8.05
CA TYR A 142 8.60 22.66 8.77
C TYR A 142 8.81 21.48 7.82
N THR A 143 9.13 20.30 8.38
CA THR A 143 9.09 19.05 7.65
C THR A 143 7.87 18.23 8.10
N LEU A 144 6.96 17.99 7.18
CA LEU A 144 5.88 17.02 7.38
C LEU A 144 6.48 15.62 7.25
N VAL A 145 6.37 14.79 8.30
CA VAL A 145 6.76 13.38 8.29
C VAL A 145 5.47 12.58 8.45
N TYR A 146 5.22 11.66 7.53
CA TYR A 146 3.95 10.93 7.51
C TYR A 146 4.14 9.48 7.09
N TYR A 147 3.29 8.59 7.61
CA TYR A 147 3.14 7.24 7.13
C TYR A 147 2.04 7.20 6.09
N ARG A 148 2.36 6.69 4.90
CA ARG A 148 1.42 6.53 3.81
C ARG A 148 1.27 5.07 3.41
N ILE A 149 0.10 4.74 2.88
CA ILE A 149 -0.11 3.51 2.12
C ILE A 149 0.10 3.86 0.66
N ARG A 150 1.06 3.18 0.02
CA ARG A 150 1.27 3.29 -1.43
C ARG A 150 0.55 2.17 -2.18
N ARG A 151 0.35 2.36 -3.47
CA ARG A 151 -0.11 1.27 -4.35
C ARG A 151 0.99 0.22 -4.51
N ILE A 152 0.59 -1.04 -4.67
CA ILE A 152 1.48 -2.08 -5.17
C ILE A 152 1.90 -1.69 -6.59
N GLN A 153 3.19 -1.83 -6.91
CA GLN A 153 3.69 -1.52 -8.24
C GLN A 153 3.13 -2.52 -9.26
N ASP A 154 2.95 -2.08 -10.49
CA ASP A 154 2.51 -2.96 -11.57
C ASP A 154 3.56 -4.02 -11.91
N ALA A 155 3.16 -5.05 -12.65
CA ALA A 155 4.03 -6.15 -13.05
C ALA A 155 5.18 -5.71 -13.98
N GLY A 156 5.13 -4.51 -14.58
CA GLY A 156 6.16 -3.99 -15.46
C GLY A 156 6.49 -4.92 -16.62
N ILE A 157 7.78 -5.23 -16.80
CA ILE A 157 8.29 -6.16 -17.82
C ILE A 157 8.48 -7.57 -17.24
N TYR A 158 8.62 -8.58 -18.07
CA TYR A 158 8.68 -10.00 -17.69
C TYR A 158 9.87 -10.36 -16.76
N THR A 159 10.95 -9.64 -16.85
CA THR A 159 12.16 -9.85 -16.01
C THR A 159 12.08 -9.18 -14.65
N ASN A 160 11.04 -8.35 -14.40
CA ASN A 160 10.85 -7.74 -13.10
C ASN A 160 10.37 -8.77 -12.07
N THR A 161 10.59 -8.45 -10.80
CA THR A 161 9.97 -9.16 -9.67
C THR A 161 8.69 -8.46 -9.25
N ALA A 162 7.76 -9.20 -8.65
CA ALA A 162 6.54 -8.62 -8.11
C ALA A 162 6.85 -7.81 -6.83
N ASP A 163 6.20 -6.64 -6.69
CA ASP A 163 6.29 -5.78 -5.49
C ASP A 163 5.41 -6.34 -4.36
N VAL A 164 5.74 -7.54 -3.90
CA VAL A 164 5.03 -8.23 -2.82
C VAL A 164 6.01 -8.87 -1.85
N ASN A 165 5.61 -8.97 -0.59
CA ASN A 165 6.39 -9.70 0.40
C ASN A 165 6.48 -11.19 0.01
N PHE A 166 7.64 -11.84 0.27
CA PHE A 166 7.89 -13.25 -0.03
C PHE A 166 6.79 -14.19 0.48
N ARG A 167 6.14 -13.88 1.60
CA ARG A 167 5.01 -14.64 2.17
C ARG A 167 3.80 -14.71 1.25
N PHE A 168 3.62 -13.72 0.40
CA PHE A 168 2.52 -13.65 -0.55
C PHE A 168 2.82 -14.28 -1.91
N LEU A 169 4.05 -14.70 -2.19
CA LEU A 169 4.41 -15.32 -3.46
C LEU A 169 3.58 -16.58 -3.77
N PRO A 170 3.37 -17.54 -2.82
CA PRO A 170 2.51 -18.70 -3.07
C PRO A 170 1.06 -18.29 -3.39
N CYS A 171 0.53 -17.32 -2.64
CA CYS A 171 -0.79 -16.75 -2.87
C CYS A 171 -0.90 -16.02 -4.21
N LEU A 172 0.17 -15.33 -4.62
CA LEU A 172 0.22 -14.65 -5.91
C LEU A 172 0.16 -15.65 -7.07
N ALA A 173 0.89 -16.76 -6.98
CA ALA A 173 0.87 -17.82 -7.98
C ALA A 173 -0.51 -18.49 -8.07
N SER A 174 -1.14 -18.82 -6.92
CA SER A 174 -2.49 -19.42 -6.91
C SER A 174 -3.55 -18.43 -7.37
N GLY A 175 -3.46 -17.15 -7.00
CA GLY A 175 -4.36 -16.10 -7.45
C GLY A 175 -4.27 -15.84 -8.96
N LEU A 176 -3.06 -15.80 -9.50
CA LEU A 176 -2.87 -15.67 -10.95
C LEU A 176 -3.39 -16.90 -11.70
N ALA A 177 -3.14 -18.12 -11.18
CA ALA A 177 -3.70 -19.34 -11.75
C ALA A 177 -5.24 -19.32 -11.75
N TYR A 178 -5.87 -18.87 -10.67
CA TYR A 178 -7.32 -18.66 -10.65
C TYR A 178 -7.78 -17.69 -11.75
N GLN A 179 -7.14 -16.54 -11.90
CA GLN A 179 -7.49 -15.55 -12.92
C GLN A 179 -7.28 -16.07 -14.36
N ILE A 180 -6.25 -16.89 -14.57
CA ILE A 180 -5.97 -17.55 -15.87
C ILE A 180 -7.02 -18.63 -16.14
N SER A 181 -7.42 -19.39 -15.13
CA SER A 181 -8.41 -20.48 -15.28
C SER A 181 -9.77 -19.97 -15.77
N LEU A 182 -10.19 -18.78 -15.35
CA LEU A 182 -11.41 -18.13 -15.86
C LEU A 182 -11.43 -17.97 -17.38
N LYS A 183 -10.25 -17.90 -18.00
CA LYS A 183 -10.11 -17.66 -19.45
C LYS A 183 -9.82 -18.93 -20.24
N TYR A 184 -9.06 -19.85 -19.67
CA TYR A 184 -8.46 -20.96 -20.42
C TYR A 184 -8.71 -22.34 -19.84
N ALA A 185 -9.12 -22.46 -18.56
CA ALA A 185 -9.33 -23.74 -17.89
C ALA A 185 -10.54 -23.68 -16.92
N PRO A 186 -11.77 -23.45 -17.45
CA PRO A 186 -12.95 -23.21 -16.61
C PRO A 186 -13.30 -24.37 -15.69
N GLU A 187 -12.93 -25.60 -16.05
CA GLU A 187 -13.14 -26.81 -15.25
C GLU A 187 -12.34 -26.82 -13.94
N ARG A 188 -11.22 -26.07 -13.87
CA ARG A 188 -10.37 -25.97 -12.67
C ARG A 188 -10.64 -24.74 -11.82
N THR A 189 -11.48 -23.83 -12.28
CA THR A 189 -11.70 -22.52 -11.67
C THR A 189 -12.15 -22.62 -10.21
N VAL A 190 -13.06 -23.51 -9.88
CA VAL A 190 -13.60 -23.67 -8.52
C VAL A 190 -12.52 -24.13 -7.54
N MET A 191 -11.74 -25.13 -7.94
CA MET A 191 -10.63 -25.64 -7.14
C MET A 191 -9.54 -24.59 -6.95
N LEU A 192 -9.12 -23.93 -8.02
CA LEU A 192 -8.06 -22.90 -7.95
C LEU A 192 -8.50 -21.67 -7.14
N LYS A 193 -9.80 -21.31 -7.19
CA LYS A 193 -10.34 -20.26 -6.33
C LYS A 193 -10.23 -20.63 -4.86
N GLN A 194 -10.60 -21.84 -4.48
CA GLN A 194 -10.51 -22.30 -3.10
C GLN A 194 -9.07 -22.26 -2.59
N ILE A 195 -8.12 -22.80 -3.36
CA ILE A 195 -6.69 -22.78 -3.02
C ILE A 195 -6.20 -21.33 -2.84
N TYR A 196 -6.57 -20.44 -3.75
CA TYR A 196 -6.21 -19.04 -3.67
C TYR A 196 -6.74 -18.36 -2.40
N GLU A 197 -8.02 -18.56 -2.06
CA GLU A 197 -8.59 -17.94 -0.85
C GLU A 197 -7.97 -18.49 0.43
N GLU A 198 -7.62 -19.78 0.48
CA GLU A 198 -6.92 -20.39 1.61
C GLU A 198 -5.48 -19.83 1.73
N ASP A 199 -4.75 -19.72 0.62
CA ASP A 199 -3.40 -19.16 0.58
C ASP A 199 -3.41 -17.68 1.00
N PHE A 200 -4.40 -16.92 0.51
CA PHE A 200 -4.56 -15.52 0.88
C PHE A 200 -4.88 -15.36 2.37
N ALA A 201 -5.78 -16.16 2.91
CA ALA A 201 -6.13 -16.11 4.32
C ALA A 201 -4.92 -16.41 5.22
N ARG A 202 -4.07 -17.39 4.84
CA ARG A 202 -2.84 -17.71 5.56
C ARG A 202 -1.84 -16.56 5.50
N ALA A 203 -1.59 -16.00 4.32
CA ALA A 203 -0.66 -14.90 4.15
C ALA A 203 -1.13 -13.64 4.91
N ALA A 204 -2.41 -13.31 4.83
CA ALA A 204 -3.01 -12.17 5.52
C ALA A 204 -3.04 -12.33 7.05
N ALA A 205 -3.13 -13.57 7.56
CA ALA A 205 -3.08 -13.82 9.00
C ALA A 205 -1.71 -13.49 9.59
N GLU A 206 -0.64 -13.67 8.83
CA GLU A 206 0.73 -13.36 9.23
C GLU A 206 1.12 -11.88 8.97
N ASP A 207 0.39 -11.20 8.06
CA ASP A 207 0.63 -9.79 7.72
C ASP A 207 -0.13 -8.86 8.68
N ARG A 208 0.13 -9.01 9.98
CA ARG A 208 -0.49 -8.22 11.04
C ARG A 208 0.57 -7.46 11.83
N ASP A 209 0.20 -6.25 12.27
CA ASP A 209 1.00 -5.53 13.24
C ASP A 209 0.97 -6.28 14.58
N THR A 210 2.15 -6.57 15.13
CA THR A 210 2.31 -7.28 16.41
C THR A 210 2.37 -6.34 17.61
N ALA A 211 2.10 -5.04 17.41
CA ALA A 211 2.04 -4.09 18.51
C ALA A 211 0.89 -4.45 19.45
N SER A 212 1.19 -4.60 20.77
CA SER A 212 0.16 -4.83 21.77
C SER A 212 -0.68 -3.58 21.96
N ALA A 213 -1.97 -3.63 21.61
CA ALA A 213 -2.93 -2.59 21.95
C ALA A 213 -3.33 -2.77 23.43
N LEU A 214 -2.74 -1.98 24.32
CA LEU A 214 -3.18 -1.93 25.72
C LEU A 214 -4.39 -1.00 25.81
N PHE A 215 -5.59 -1.56 25.88
CA PHE A 215 -6.79 -0.80 26.21
C PHE A 215 -6.86 -0.63 27.73
N ILE A 216 -6.55 0.55 28.23
CA ILE A 216 -6.82 0.93 29.63
C ILE A 216 -8.23 1.55 29.63
N PRO A 217 -9.24 0.92 30.28
CA PRO A 217 -10.54 1.55 30.43
C PRO A 217 -10.36 2.83 31.26
N ASP A 218 -10.75 3.96 30.70
CA ASP A 218 -10.83 5.21 31.45
C ASP A 218 -12.09 5.14 32.32
N PHE A 219 -11.89 4.83 33.60
CA PHE A 219 -12.92 4.96 34.62
C PHE A 219 -12.94 6.44 35.04
N GLY A 220 -13.58 7.29 34.22
CA GLY A 220 -13.78 8.70 34.58
C GLY A 220 -14.33 8.85 35.98
N GLN A 221 -13.60 9.57 36.84
CA GLN A 221 -14.06 10.03 38.14
C GLN A 221 -14.93 11.27 37.99
#